data_39503be0b695f7cc4fd5faa84d47dae7
#
_entry.id   39503be0b695f7cc4fd5faa84d47dae7
#
_cell.length_a   1.000
_cell.length_b   1.000
_cell.length_c   1.000
_cell.angle_alpha   90.00
_cell.angle_beta   90.00
_cell.angle_gamma   90.00
#
_symmetry.space_group_name_H-M   'P 1'
#
loop_
_entity.id
_entity.type
_entity.pdbx_description
1 polymer ?
#
loop_
_entity_poly.entity_id
_entity_poly.type
_entity_poly.pdbx_seq_one_letter_code
_entity_poly.pdbx_strand_id
1 'polypeptide(L)'
;MTNMDKLYEAVEARGPVCVGLDTDFSYLPEDFVDSTLSRGENIVRFNKKLIDATKAVAGCYKVQIAYYESLGLEGMKAYADTLKAVREVGVPVIADIKRGDIAKTAEMYAMGHFTGDFESDFVTLAPYMGLDSISPYLPYAEKQGKGMFVLCRTSNGGAKDFEYEKLADGRHVYDLVGDKLNALGKDYMGEHGYSSIGLVIGGTHIEEATEIRAKYRDSFFLIPGYGAQGGKAEDIAQYLTKGNGGVVNSSRGILLAYKKQPGTAFDEAAYNECVNMKEAIAHACSLL
;
A
#
# COMPACT_ATOMS: atom_id res chain seq x y z
N MET A 1 -15.70 -4.20 -13.66
CA MET A 1 -14.24 -4.05 -13.37
C MET A 1 -14.09 -3.44 -11.99
N THR A 2 -13.43 -4.14 -11.07
CA THR A 2 -13.16 -3.70 -9.70
C THR A 2 -11.93 -2.78 -9.65
N ASN A 3 -11.69 -2.09 -8.53
CA ASN A 3 -10.42 -1.35 -8.37
C ASN A 3 -9.21 -2.31 -8.28
N MET A 4 -9.41 -3.57 -7.86
CA MET A 4 -8.35 -4.57 -7.89
C MET A 4 -7.96 -4.94 -9.33
N ASP A 5 -8.94 -5.00 -10.25
CA ASP A 5 -8.64 -5.19 -11.67
C ASP A 5 -7.85 -4.00 -12.23
N LYS A 6 -8.25 -2.76 -11.89
CA LYS A 6 -7.50 -1.56 -12.30
C LYS A 6 -6.07 -1.54 -11.73
N LEU A 7 -5.88 -2.03 -10.49
CA LEU A 7 -4.57 -2.14 -9.89
C LEU A 7 -3.72 -3.19 -10.62
N TYR A 8 -4.31 -4.34 -10.97
CA TYR A 8 -3.64 -5.36 -11.77
C TYR A 8 -3.17 -4.78 -13.12
N GLU A 9 -4.06 -4.09 -13.86
CA GLU A 9 -3.73 -3.44 -15.12
C GLU A 9 -2.66 -2.35 -14.97
N ALA A 10 -2.71 -1.60 -13.88
CA ALA A 10 -1.70 -0.59 -13.57
C ALA A 10 -0.32 -1.22 -13.33
N VAL A 11 -0.25 -2.37 -12.65
CA VAL A 11 0.99 -3.12 -12.44
C VAL A 11 1.51 -3.70 -13.75
N GLU A 12 0.64 -4.27 -14.60
CA GLU A 12 1.04 -4.74 -15.93
C GLU A 12 1.68 -3.63 -16.77
N ALA A 13 1.08 -2.45 -16.76
CA ALA A 13 1.54 -1.34 -17.57
C ALA A 13 2.80 -0.64 -17.02
N ARG A 14 2.91 -0.49 -15.69
CA ARG A 14 3.89 0.38 -15.04
C ARG A 14 4.87 -0.34 -14.11
N GLY A 15 4.57 -1.59 -13.72
CA GLY A 15 5.32 -2.37 -12.75
C GLY A 15 4.74 -2.29 -11.33
N PRO A 16 5.27 -3.11 -10.40
CA PRO A 16 4.66 -3.31 -9.07
C PRO A 16 5.04 -2.24 -8.04
N VAL A 17 5.69 -1.14 -8.43
CA VAL A 17 6.13 -0.11 -7.47
C VAL A 17 4.94 0.62 -6.87
N CYS A 18 4.80 0.57 -5.55
CA CYS A 18 3.90 1.39 -4.77
C CYS A 18 4.68 2.53 -4.12
N VAL A 19 4.42 3.75 -4.57
CA VAL A 19 5.07 4.95 -3.99
C VAL A 19 4.37 5.33 -2.70
N GLY A 20 5.07 5.17 -1.58
CA GLY A 20 4.54 5.56 -0.26
C GLY A 20 4.74 7.04 -0.01
N LEU A 21 3.64 7.77 0.17
CA LEU A 21 3.61 9.19 0.55
C LEU A 21 3.46 9.34 2.07
N ASP A 22 4.35 8.69 2.81
CA ASP A 22 4.49 8.78 4.26
C ASP A 22 5.37 10.02 4.57
N THR A 23 4.89 11.19 4.18
CA THR A 23 5.70 12.41 4.07
C THR A 23 5.81 13.14 5.39
N ASP A 24 6.97 13.04 6.04
CA ASP A 24 7.36 13.90 7.15
C ASP A 24 7.85 15.24 6.60
N PHE A 25 7.53 16.36 7.29
CA PHE A 25 7.96 17.70 6.88
C PHE A 25 9.49 17.81 6.76
N SER A 26 10.24 17.09 7.60
CA SER A 26 11.71 17.06 7.56
C SER A 26 12.32 16.37 6.33
N TYR A 27 11.47 15.73 5.49
CA TYR A 27 11.92 15.12 4.24
C TYR A 27 12.01 16.10 3.09
N LEU A 28 11.41 17.27 3.21
CA LEU A 28 11.45 18.29 2.19
C LEU A 28 12.85 18.92 2.10
N PRO A 29 13.40 19.14 0.90
CA PRO A 29 14.61 19.95 0.75
C PRO A 29 14.41 21.35 1.33
N GLU A 30 15.42 21.89 2.01
CA GLU A 30 15.33 23.20 2.69
C GLU A 30 15.03 24.34 1.70
N ASP A 31 15.60 24.28 0.51
CA ASP A 31 15.42 25.25 -0.57
C ASP A 31 14.05 25.12 -1.27
N PHE A 32 13.35 24.00 -1.09
CA PHE A 32 12.00 23.79 -1.58
C PHE A 32 10.92 24.35 -0.63
N VAL A 33 11.21 24.44 0.67
CA VAL A 33 10.24 24.90 1.68
C VAL A 33 9.92 26.39 1.48
N ASP A 34 8.63 26.68 1.30
CA ASP A 34 8.12 28.06 1.24
C ASP A 34 7.65 28.48 2.65
N SER A 35 8.35 29.43 3.26
CA SER A 35 8.07 29.91 4.61
C SER A 35 6.75 30.71 4.73
N THR A 36 6.12 31.08 3.62
CA THR A 36 4.80 31.74 3.59
C THR A 36 3.63 30.75 3.66
N LEU A 37 3.90 29.45 3.47
CA LEU A 37 2.93 28.38 3.50
C LEU A 37 2.99 27.59 4.81
N SER A 38 1.87 26.98 5.20
CA SER A 38 1.84 26.05 6.32
C SER A 38 2.66 24.78 6.02
N ARG A 39 2.94 23.97 7.03
CA ARG A 39 3.61 22.67 6.85
C ARG A 39 2.79 21.75 5.95
N GLY A 40 1.47 21.69 6.16
CA GLY A 40 0.56 20.89 5.34
C GLY A 40 0.59 21.29 3.87
N GLU A 41 0.56 22.60 3.56
CA GLU A 41 0.64 23.10 2.17
C GLU A 41 1.98 22.77 1.50
N ASN A 42 3.09 22.90 2.23
CA ASN A 42 4.40 22.49 1.72
C ASN A 42 4.46 20.99 1.42
N ILE A 43 3.89 20.12 2.29
CA ILE A 43 3.80 18.68 2.07
C ILE A 43 2.98 18.38 0.80
N VAL A 44 1.85 19.04 0.60
CA VAL A 44 1.03 18.87 -0.60
C VAL A 44 1.80 19.25 -1.86
N ARG A 45 2.53 20.37 -1.84
CA ARG A 45 3.38 20.79 -2.97
C ARG A 45 4.47 19.76 -3.29
N PHE A 46 5.13 19.23 -2.25
CA PHE A 46 6.14 18.21 -2.39
C PHE A 46 5.54 16.92 -2.97
N ASN A 47 4.44 16.45 -2.41
CA ASN A 47 3.77 15.24 -2.88
C ASN A 47 3.30 15.38 -4.34
N LYS A 48 2.74 16.52 -4.74
CA LYS A 48 2.33 16.77 -6.11
C LYS A 48 3.49 16.69 -7.10
N LYS A 49 4.66 17.23 -6.75
CA LYS A 49 5.87 17.10 -7.57
C LYS A 49 6.31 15.64 -7.73
N LEU A 50 6.29 14.88 -6.62
CA LEU A 50 6.61 13.45 -6.65
C LEU A 50 5.61 12.65 -7.49
N ILE A 51 4.30 12.92 -7.33
CA ILE A 51 3.24 12.29 -8.12
C ILE A 51 3.45 12.57 -9.61
N ASP A 52 3.68 13.83 -9.98
CA ASP A 52 3.90 14.21 -11.38
C ASP A 52 5.10 13.50 -11.99
N ALA A 53 6.22 13.41 -11.25
CA ALA A 53 7.43 12.77 -11.73
C ALA A 53 7.26 11.22 -11.84
N THR A 54 6.54 10.59 -10.91
CA THR A 54 6.53 9.11 -10.80
C THR A 54 5.30 8.43 -11.40
N LYS A 55 4.23 9.17 -11.78
CA LYS A 55 2.96 8.61 -12.29
C LYS A 55 3.08 7.66 -13.48
N ALA A 56 4.12 7.79 -14.28
CA ALA A 56 4.36 6.93 -15.44
C ALA A 56 5.00 5.57 -15.07
N VAL A 57 5.56 5.46 -13.86
CA VAL A 57 6.32 4.27 -13.40
C VAL A 57 5.78 3.69 -12.09
N ALA A 58 4.82 4.34 -11.44
CA ALA A 58 4.16 3.86 -10.25
C ALA A 58 2.94 2.99 -10.61
N GLY A 59 2.87 1.77 -10.08
CA GLY A 59 1.66 0.93 -10.15
C GLY A 59 0.53 1.50 -9.29
N CYS A 60 0.87 2.04 -8.13
CA CYS A 60 -0.06 2.76 -7.25
C CYS A 60 0.67 3.70 -6.30
N TYR A 61 -0.12 4.51 -5.57
CA TYR A 61 0.35 5.29 -4.42
C TYR A 61 -0.28 4.80 -3.13
N LYS A 62 0.45 4.96 -2.02
CA LYS A 62 -0.05 4.67 -0.68
C LYS A 62 0.16 5.90 0.21
N VAL A 63 -0.91 6.38 0.85
CA VAL A 63 -0.88 7.57 1.71
C VAL A 63 -1.11 7.14 3.15
N GLN A 64 -0.07 7.21 3.99
CA GLN A 64 -0.14 6.83 5.39
C GLN A 64 -0.70 7.98 6.23
N ILE A 65 -1.92 7.79 6.74
CA ILE A 65 -2.67 8.85 7.44
C ILE A 65 -1.95 9.40 8.68
N ALA A 66 -1.18 8.58 9.40
CA ALA A 66 -0.53 8.98 10.65
C ALA A 66 0.43 10.17 10.49
N TYR A 67 1.10 10.31 9.34
CA TYR A 67 1.97 11.44 9.05
C TYR A 67 1.22 12.76 8.92
N TYR A 68 -0.03 12.68 8.53
CA TYR A 68 -0.92 13.84 8.37
C TYR A 68 -1.72 14.11 9.66
N GLU A 69 -2.21 13.07 10.35
CA GLU A 69 -2.87 13.21 11.65
C GLU A 69 -1.95 13.92 12.67
N SER A 70 -0.64 13.68 12.62
CA SER A 70 0.36 14.31 13.50
C SER A 70 0.41 15.84 13.40
N LEU A 71 -0.08 16.41 12.29
CA LEU A 71 -0.16 17.86 12.06
C LEU A 71 -1.56 18.45 12.37
N GLY A 72 -2.48 17.66 12.94
CA GLY A 72 -3.83 18.09 13.26
C GLY A 72 -4.66 18.45 12.01
N LEU A 73 -5.46 19.53 12.10
CA LEU A 73 -6.40 19.88 11.02
C LEU A 73 -5.71 20.27 9.70
N GLU A 74 -4.58 20.95 9.76
CA GLU A 74 -3.83 21.28 8.54
C GLU A 74 -3.27 20.03 7.86
N GLY A 75 -2.85 19.05 8.65
CA GLY A 75 -2.41 17.76 8.14
C GLY A 75 -3.55 16.95 7.53
N MET A 76 -4.73 16.94 8.13
CA MET A 76 -5.91 16.27 7.56
C MET A 76 -6.35 16.91 6.24
N LYS A 77 -6.23 18.23 6.12
CA LYS A 77 -6.42 18.91 4.83
C LYS A 77 -5.38 18.47 3.81
N ALA A 78 -4.11 18.41 4.20
CA ALA A 78 -3.02 17.94 3.34
C ALA A 78 -3.21 16.47 2.90
N TYR A 79 -3.77 15.61 3.78
CA TYR A 79 -4.15 14.25 3.46
C TYR A 79 -5.21 14.19 2.35
N ALA A 80 -6.30 14.95 2.51
CA ALA A 80 -7.36 15.06 1.51
C ALA A 80 -6.81 15.55 0.15
N ASP A 81 -6.01 16.63 0.17
CA ASP A 81 -5.43 17.22 -1.03
C ASP A 81 -4.44 16.26 -1.72
N THR A 82 -3.69 15.45 -0.95
CA THR A 82 -2.78 14.43 -1.48
C THR A 82 -3.54 13.28 -2.14
N LEU A 83 -4.57 12.72 -1.47
CA LEU A 83 -5.42 11.69 -2.07
C LEU A 83 -6.07 12.17 -3.36
N LYS A 84 -6.60 13.39 -3.36
CA LYS A 84 -7.18 14.02 -4.54
C LYS A 84 -6.16 14.14 -5.68
N ALA A 85 -4.94 14.60 -5.38
CA ALA A 85 -3.89 14.75 -6.40
C ALA A 85 -3.53 13.42 -7.06
N VAL A 86 -3.50 12.30 -6.31
CA VAL A 86 -3.27 10.97 -6.90
C VAL A 86 -4.45 10.55 -7.80
N ARG A 87 -5.70 10.75 -7.35
CA ARG A 87 -6.87 10.40 -8.17
C ARG A 87 -6.92 11.20 -9.47
N GLU A 88 -6.53 12.48 -9.44
CA GLU A 88 -6.49 13.35 -10.62
C GLU A 88 -5.53 12.87 -11.73
N VAL A 89 -4.48 12.16 -11.36
CA VAL A 89 -3.54 11.57 -12.36
C VAL A 89 -3.95 10.16 -12.79
N GLY A 90 -5.06 9.62 -12.28
CA GLY A 90 -5.63 8.34 -12.72
C GLY A 90 -4.80 7.10 -12.31
N VAL A 91 -4.01 7.20 -11.24
CA VAL A 91 -3.25 6.08 -10.67
C VAL A 91 -3.96 5.59 -9.40
N PRO A 92 -4.10 4.27 -9.17
CA PRO A 92 -4.76 3.75 -7.99
C PRO A 92 -4.13 4.26 -6.69
N VAL A 93 -4.97 4.56 -5.68
CA VAL A 93 -4.51 5.06 -4.38
C VAL A 93 -4.99 4.18 -3.22
N ILE A 94 -4.07 3.87 -2.31
CA ILE A 94 -4.30 3.13 -1.07
C ILE A 94 -4.25 4.12 0.09
N ALA A 95 -5.36 4.30 0.80
CA ALA A 95 -5.39 4.97 2.09
C ALA A 95 -4.90 3.99 3.18
N ASP A 96 -3.67 4.21 3.65
CA ASP A 96 -3.08 3.35 4.68
C ASP A 96 -3.50 3.83 6.07
N ILE A 97 -4.65 3.36 6.53
CA ILE A 97 -5.35 3.82 7.73
C ILE A 97 -5.38 2.80 8.86
N LYS A 98 -5.19 1.52 8.55
CA LYS A 98 -5.18 0.37 9.48
C LYS A 98 -6.34 0.40 10.51
N ARG A 99 -7.55 0.71 10.04
CA ARG A 99 -8.73 0.74 10.92
C ARG A 99 -9.16 -0.68 11.31
N GLY A 100 -9.70 -0.80 12.53
CA GLY A 100 -10.17 -2.07 13.07
C GLY A 100 -11.24 -1.78 14.12
N ASP A 101 -12.48 -1.63 13.68
CA ASP A 101 -13.66 -1.39 14.51
C ASP A 101 -14.85 -2.16 13.95
N ILE A 102 -15.95 -2.23 14.67
CA ILE A 102 -17.12 -3.06 14.35
C ILE A 102 -18.38 -2.24 14.12
N ALA A 103 -19.39 -2.89 13.53
CA ALA A 103 -20.74 -2.39 13.39
C ALA A 103 -20.81 -0.96 12.82
N LYS A 104 -21.61 -0.08 13.42
CA LYS A 104 -21.82 1.29 12.95
C LYS A 104 -20.55 2.13 12.90
N THR A 105 -19.60 1.93 13.82
CA THR A 105 -18.33 2.65 13.82
C THR A 105 -17.50 2.28 12.59
N ALA A 106 -17.40 1.00 12.24
CA ALA A 106 -16.71 0.56 11.03
C ALA A 106 -17.38 1.05 9.74
N GLU A 107 -18.73 1.14 9.70
CA GLU A 107 -19.46 1.77 8.59
C GLU A 107 -19.07 3.25 8.42
N MET A 108 -18.91 4.00 9.54
CA MET A 108 -18.49 5.40 9.48
C MET A 108 -17.07 5.55 8.94
N TYR A 109 -16.14 4.66 9.34
CA TYR A 109 -14.80 4.62 8.75
C TYR A 109 -14.83 4.27 7.27
N ALA A 110 -15.61 3.27 6.86
CA ALA A 110 -15.76 2.89 5.45
C ALA A 110 -16.28 4.07 4.60
N MET A 111 -17.34 4.73 5.07
CA MET A 111 -17.89 5.92 4.41
C MET A 111 -16.85 7.03 4.31
N GLY A 112 -16.14 7.33 5.42
CA GLY A 112 -15.18 8.42 5.46
C GLY A 112 -14.00 8.25 4.50
N HIS A 113 -13.59 7.00 4.20
CA HIS A 113 -12.45 6.72 3.35
C HIS A 113 -12.78 6.24 1.93
N PHE A 114 -14.05 5.91 1.67
CA PHE A 114 -14.49 5.54 0.31
C PHE A 114 -15.35 6.62 -0.36
N THR A 115 -15.65 7.70 0.36
CA THR A 115 -16.42 8.83 -0.19
C THR A 115 -15.88 10.17 0.32
N GLY A 116 -16.28 11.27 -0.32
CA GLY A 116 -15.96 12.62 0.12
C GLY A 116 -14.48 13.00 0.02
N ASP A 117 -14.00 13.79 0.99
CA ASP A 117 -12.67 14.39 0.93
C ASP A 117 -11.53 13.35 1.04
N PHE A 118 -11.76 12.24 1.75
CA PHE A 118 -10.77 11.19 1.94
C PHE A 118 -10.97 10.00 0.99
N GLU A 119 -11.75 10.16 -0.06
CA GLU A 119 -12.00 9.10 -1.01
C GLU A 119 -10.72 8.47 -1.54
N SER A 120 -10.65 7.14 -1.50
CA SER A 120 -9.56 6.31 -2.00
C SER A 120 -10.10 5.09 -2.75
N ASP A 121 -9.24 4.41 -3.50
CA ASP A 121 -9.59 3.16 -4.19
C ASP A 121 -9.52 1.96 -3.25
N PHE A 122 -8.56 2.02 -2.31
CA PHE A 122 -8.29 0.97 -1.33
C PHE A 122 -8.06 1.57 0.06
N VAL A 123 -8.34 0.74 1.08
CA VAL A 123 -8.00 1.03 2.48
C VAL A 123 -7.18 -0.12 3.07
N THR A 124 -6.41 0.14 4.13
CA THR A 124 -5.82 -0.93 4.94
C THR A 124 -6.64 -1.14 6.22
N LEU A 125 -6.85 -2.41 6.59
CA LEU A 125 -7.67 -2.80 7.75
C LEU A 125 -6.92 -3.76 8.68
N ALA A 126 -7.25 -3.71 9.97
CA ALA A 126 -6.75 -4.62 10.99
C ALA A 126 -7.81 -5.69 11.30
N PRO A 127 -7.47 -7.00 11.23
CA PRO A 127 -8.44 -8.08 11.39
C PRO A 127 -8.62 -8.54 12.84
N TYR A 128 -7.93 -7.95 13.80
CA TYR A 128 -7.86 -8.46 15.19
C TYR A 128 -9.23 -8.62 15.84
N MET A 129 -10.20 -7.76 15.51
CA MET A 129 -11.58 -7.85 16.01
C MET A 129 -12.46 -8.85 15.20
N GLY A 130 -11.87 -9.64 14.32
CA GLY A 130 -12.58 -10.62 13.49
C GLY A 130 -13.10 -10.05 12.18
N LEU A 131 -13.88 -10.88 11.45
CA LEU A 131 -14.44 -10.47 10.14
C LEU A 131 -15.47 -9.34 10.26
N ASP A 132 -16.00 -9.10 11.47
CA ASP A 132 -16.89 -7.98 11.76
C ASP A 132 -16.22 -6.61 11.54
N SER A 133 -14.88 -6.56 11.56
CA SER A 133 -14.12 -5.36 11.22
C SER A 133 -13.91 -5.16 9.72
N ILE A 134 -14.20 -6.18 8.91
CA ILE A 134 -14.05 -6.18 7.44
C ILE A 134 -15.41 -6.03 6.75
N SER A 135 -16.44 -6.73 7.24
CA SER A 135 -17.75 -6.79 6.61
C SER A 135 -18.43 -5.43 6.35
N PRO A 136 -18.26 -4.37 7.17
CA PRO A 136 -18.85 -3.05 6.87
C PRO A 136 -18.28 -2.35 5.63
N TYR A 137 -17.12 -2.80 5.13
CA TYR A 137 -16.49 -2.27 3.91
C TYR A 137 -16.95 -2.99 2.63
N LEU A 138 -17.50 -4.22 2.75
CA LEU A 138 -17.89 -5.07 1.62
C LEU A 138 -18.96 -4.43 0.71
N PRO A 139 -19.97 -3.69 1.22
CA PRO A 139 -20.93 -3.00 0.35
C PRO A 139 -20.30 -2.01 -0.65
N TYR A 140 -19.13 -1.45 -0.31
CA TYR A 140 -18.39 -0.58 -1.22
C TYR A 140 -17.62 -1.38 -2.28
N ALA A 141 -17.14 -2.58 -1.94
CA ALA A 141 -16.57 -3.49 -2.93
C ALA A 141 -17.61 -3.92 -3.95
N GLU A 142 -18.82 -4.30 -3.51
CA GLU A 142 -19.91 -4.74 -4.38
C GLU A 142 -20.45 -3.62 -5.29
N LYS A 143 -20.70 -2.45 -4.71
CA LYS A 143 -21.44 -1.37 -5.41
C LYS A 143 -20.54 -0.40 -6.15
N GLN A 144 -19.29 -0.23 -5.72
CA GLN A 144 -18.38 0.79 -6.23
C GLN A 144 -17.03 0.22 -6.67
N GLY A 145 -16.84 -1.11 -6.55
CA GLY A 145 -15.60 -1.78 -6.92
C GLY A 145 -14.41 -1.45 -6.02
N LYS A 146 -14.64 -0.84 -4.83
CA LYS A 146 -13.59 -0.50 -3.87
C LYS A 146 -12.88 -1.76 -3.37
N GLY A 147 -11.62 -1.64 -2.98
CA GLY A 147 -10.84 -2.76 -2.46
C GLY A 147 -10.26 -2.49 -1.07
N MET A 148 -9.74 -3.52 -0.44
CA MET A 148 -9.10 -3.42 0.86
C MET A 148 -7.88 -4.32 0.94
N PHE A 149 -6.89 -3.90 1.71
CA PHE A 149 -5.74 -4.71 2.11
C PHE A 149 -5.79 -4.94 3.62
N VAL A 150 -5.93 -6.20 4.02
CA VAL A 150 -6.07 -6.57 5.42
C VAL A 150 -4.73 -7.07 5.96
N LEU A 151 -4.31 -6.60 7.14
CA LEU A 151 -3.10 -7.06 7.80
C LEU A 151 -3.17 -8.58 8.01
N CYS A 152 -2.17 -9.29 7.51
CA CYS A 152 -2.10 -10.75 7.65
C CYS A 152 -0.79 -11.18 8.29
N ARG A 153 0.35 -10.91 7.63
CA ARG A 153 1.68 -11.15 8.18
C ARG A 153 2.55 -9.91 7.96
N THR A 154 2.88 -9.24 9.04
CA THR A 154 3.57 -7.95 8.99
C THR A 154 5.11 -8.11 9.07
N SER A 155 5.86 -7.05 8.68
CA SER A 155 7.32 -7.10 8.58
C SER A 155 8.06 -6.73 9.86
N ASN A 156 7.35 -6.25 10.89
CA ASN A 156 7.94 -5.79 12.15
C ASN A 156 8.29 -6.95 13.10
N GLY A 157 9.27 -6.75 13.98
CA GLY A 157 9.68 -7.76 14.95
C GLY A 157 8.59 -8.24 15.90
N GLY A 158 7.62 -7.35 16.24
CA GLY A 158 6.47 -7.68 17.10
C GLY A 158 5.43 -8.61 16.44
N ALA A 159 5.57 -8.95 15.16
CA ALA A 159 4.76 -9.99 14.53
C ALA A 159 4.85 -11.33 15.31
N LYS A 160 5.99 -11.59 15.94
CA LYS A 160 6.22 -12.79 16.76
C LYS A 160 5.36 -12.85 18.02
N ASP A 161 4.84 -11.72 18.50
CA ASP A 161 4.05 -11.68 19.73
C ASP A 161 2.65 -12.28 19.55
N PHE A 162 2.12 -12.26 18.31
CA PHE A 162 0.78 -12.74 17.98
C PHE A 162 0.72 -13.53 16.68
N GLU A 163 1.25 -12.99 15.58
CA GLU A 163 1.05 -13.55 14.26
C GLU A 163 1.68 -14.93 14.10
N TYR A 164 2.85 -15.15 14.75
CA TYR A 164 3.60 -16.41 14.73
C TYR A 164 3.21 -17.41 15.83
N GLU A 165 2.28 -17.05 16.73
CA GLU A 165 1.77 -18.00 17.71
C GLU A 165 1.11 -19.18 17.00
N LYS A 166 1.32 -20.40 17.55
CA LYS A 166 0.79 -21.63 16.95
C LYS A 166 -0.57 -22.01 17.53
N LEU A 167 -1.47 -22.30 16.62
CA LEU A 167 -2.75 -22.90 16.94
C LEU A 167 -2.61 -24.39 17.27
N ALA A 168 -3.65 -25.00 17.85
CA ALA A 168 -3.67 -26.41 18.23
C ALA A 168 -3.48 -27.36 17.02
N ASP A 169 -3.80 -26.92 15.79
CA ASP A 169 -3.62 -27.68 14.56
C ASP A 169 -2.24 -27.43 13.89
N GLY A 170 -1.37 -26.66 14.53
CA GLY A 170 -0.01 -26.38 14.10
C GLY A 170 0.15 -25.16 13.15
N ARG A 171 -0.96 -24.60 12.63
CA ARG A 171 -0.92 -23.37 11.84
C ARG A 171 -0.54 -22.18 12.73
N HIS A 172 -0.02 -21.12 12.11
CA HIS A 172 0.17 -19.84 12.78
C HIS A 172 -1.13 -19.00 12.80
N VAL A 173 -1.20 -18.00 13.67
CA VAL A 173 -2.33 -17.05 13.70
C VAL A 173 -2.48 -16.34 12.37
N TYR A 174 -1.38 -15.93 11.71
CA TYR A 174 -1.44 -15.31 10.38
C TYR A 174 -2.06 -16.25 9.31
N ASP A 175 -1.85 -17.56 9.43
CA ASP A 175 -2.50 -18.54 8.56
C ASP A 175 -4.01 -18.56 8.74
N LEU A 176 -4.48 -18.52 10.01
CA LEU A 176 -5.90 -18.47 10.31
C LEU A 176 -6.55 -17.20 9.72
N VAL A 177 -5.87 -16.06 9.87
CA VAL A 177 -6.32 -14.78 9.31
C VAL A 177 -6.40 -14.87 7.79
N GLY A 178 -5.32 -15.28 7.13
CA GLY A 178 -5.26 -15.42 5.69
C GLY A 178 -6.30 -16.38 5.12
N ASP A 179 -6.49 -17.54 5.77
CA ASP A 179 -7.49 -18.55 5.35
C ASP A 179 -8.92 -17.99 5.42
N LYS A 180 -9.26 -17.25 6.48
CA LYS A 180 -10.59 -16.62 6.62
C LYS A 180 -10.81 -15.51 5.59
N LEU A 181 -9.81 -14.67 5.35
CA LEU A 181 -9.89 -13.59 4.36
C LEU A 181 -9.95 -14.13 2.93
N ASN A 182 -9.17 -15.17 2.62
CA ASN A 182 -9.20 -15.82 1.32
C ASN A 182 -10.55 -16.52 1.06
N ALA A 183 -11.14 -17.14 2.09
CA ALA A 183 -12.47 -17.71 1.97
C ALA A 183 -13.55 -16.65 1.72
N LEU A 184 -13.54 -15.54 2.48
CA LEU A 184 -14.43 -14.40 2.28
C LEU A 184 -14.23 -13.76 0.90
N GLY A 185 -13.00 -13.67 0.45
CA GLY A 185 -12.62 -13.04 -0.82
C GLY A 185 -13.18 -13.71 -2.06
N LYS A 186 -13.59 -14.99 -1.98
CA LYS A 186 -14.15 -15.73 -3.12
C LYS A 186 -15.47 -15.17 -3.65
N ASP A 187 -16.20 -14.46 -2.80
CA ASP A 187 -17.45 -13.80 -3.17
C ASP A 187 -17.23 -12.43 -3.84
N TYR A 188 -15.97 -11.94 -3.87
CA TYR A 188 -15.60 -10.60 -4.33
C TYR A 188 -14.49 -10.62 -5.40
N MET A 189 -14.53 -11.61 -6.28
CA MET A 189 -13.52 -11.79 -7.33
C MET A 189 -13.68 -10.78 -8.46
N GLY A 190 -12.55 -10.24 -8.94
CA GLY A 190 -12.47 -9.43 -10.13
C GLY A 190 -12.22 -10.25 -11.42
N GLU A 191 -12.17 -9.54 -12.54
CA GLU A 191 -12.02 -10.13 -13.89
C GLU A 191 -10.63 -10.76 -14.11
N HIS A 192 -9.60 -10.23 -13.43
CA HIS A 192 -8.22 -10.75 -13.50
C HIS A 192 -7.93 -11.87 -12.49
N GLY A 193 -8.96 -12.41 -11.83
CA GLY A 193 -8.81 -13.56 -10.91
C GLY A 193 -8.28 -13.20 -9.53
N TYR A 194 -8.28 -11.89 -9.16
CA TYR A 194 -7.94 -11.43 -7.83
C TYR A 194 -9.18 -10.90 -7.10
N SER A 195 -9.25 -11.19 -5.80
CA SER A 195 -10.28 -10.68 -4.92
C SER A 195 -10.10 -9.19 -4.62
N SER A 196 -11.21 -8.46 -4.43
CA SER A 196 -11.19 -7.10 -3.86
C SER A 196 -10.64 -7.04 -2.42
N ILE A 197 -10.45 -8.22 -1.78
CA ILE A 197 -9.82 -8.37 -0.46
C ILE A 197 -8.39 -8.87 -0.66
N GLY A 198 -7.43 -7.95 -0.63
CA GLY A 198 -6.01 -8.23 -0.65
C GLY A 198 -5.43 -8.41 0.76
N LEU A 199 -4.19 -8.86 0.82
CA LEU A 199 -3.46 -9.11 2.07
C LEU A 199 -2.24 -8.18 2.18
N VAL A 200 -1.98 -7.67 3.39
CA VAL A 200 -0.70 -7.05 3.71
C VAL A 200 0.26 -8.16 4.15
N ILE A 201 1.29 -8.39 3.34
CA ILE A 201 2.31 -9.42 3.58
C ILE A 201 3.70 -8.76 3.57
N GLY A 202 4.39 -8.76 4.70
CA GLY A 202 5.73 -8.17 4.81
C GLY A 202 6.76 -8.91 3.95
N GLY A 203 7.57 -8.16 3.21
CA GLY A 203 8.57 -8.67 2.26
C GLY A 203 9.92 -9.09 2.86
N THR A 204 10.01 -9.30 4.20
CA THR A 204 11.28 -9.56 4.90
C THR A 204 11.49 -11.02 5.31
N HIS A 205 10.55 -11.92 5.01
CA HIS A 205 10.60 -13.34 5.41
C HIS A 205 10.53 -14.25 4.19
N ILE A 206 11.67 -14.45 3.57
CA ILE A 206 11.80 -15.18 2.29
C ILE A 206 11.40 -16.66 2.39
N GLU A 207 11.69 -17.30 3.52
CA GLU A 207 11.46 -18.74 3.71
C GLU A 207 10.00 -19.14 3.55
N GLU A 208 9.07 -18.21 3.81
CA GLU A 208 7.63 -18.43 3.75
C GLU A 208 6.98 -17.86 2.47
N ALA A 209 7.73 -17.08 1.68
CA ALA A 209 7.18 -16.28 0.58
C ALA A 209 6.47 -17.12 -0.47
N THR A 210 7.15 -18.15 -0.96
CA THR A 210 6.63 -19.06 -2.00
C THR A 210 5.40 -19.82 -1.51
N GLU A 211 5.43 -20.29 -0.26
CA GLU A 211 4.32 -21.04 0.35
C GLU A 211 3.09 -20.15 0.55
N ILE A 212 3.27 -18.93 1.09
CA ILE A 212 2.22 -17.94 1.27
C ILE A 212 1.60 -17.58 -0.10
N ARG A 213 2.43 -17.31 -1.13
CA ARG A 213 1.95 -16.99 -2.47
C ARG A 213 1.16 -18.17 -3.08
N ALA A 214 1.66 -19.39 -2.95
CA ALA A 214 0.97 -20.59 -3.43
C ALA A 214 -0.38 -20.82 -2.73
N LYS A 215 -0.46 -20.52 -1.43
CA LYS A 215 -1.66 -20.68 -0.61
C LYS A 215 -2.73 -19.63 -0.93
N TYR A 216 -2.35 -18.38 -1.14
CA TYR A 216 -3.28 -17.25 -1.34
C TYR A 216 -3.19 -16.70 -2.78
N ARG A 217 -3.38 -17.56 -3.79
CA ARG A 217 -3.21 -17.22 -5.21
C ARG A 217 -4.14 -16.12 -5.69
N ASP A 218 -5.36 -16.10 -5.15
CA ASP A 218 -6.43 -15.20 -5.55
C ASP A 218 -6.43 -13.89 -4.75
N SER A 219 -5.47 -13.72 -3.84
CA SER A 219 -5.29 -12.48 -3.08
C SER A 219 -4.16 -11.64 -3.66
N PHE A 220 -4.43 -10.35 -3.89
CA PHE A 220 -3.41 -9.38 -4.25
C PHE A 220 -2.63 -8.97 -2.99
N PHE A 221 -1.32 -8.81 -3.08
CA PHE A 221 -0.50 -8.48 -1.92
C PHE A 221 -0.07 -7.02 -1.91
N LEU A 222 -0.22 -6.36 -0.77
CA LEU A 222 0.51 -5.14 -0.45
C LEU A 222 1.74 -5.54 0.36
N ILE A 223 2.93 -5.31 -0.22
CA ILE A 223 4.20 -5.82 0.30
C ILE A 223 5.04 -4.65 0.81
N PRO A 224 4.98 -4.32 2.12
CA PRO A 224 5.88 -3.35 2.74
C PRO A 224 7.25 -3.97 3.03
N GLY A 225 8.27 -3.11 3.20
CA GLY A 225 9.58 -3.50 3.71
C GLY A 225 10.71 -3.51 2.67
N TYR A 226 10.48 -3.13 1.43
CA TYR A 226 11.52 -3.00 0.41
C TYR A 226 12.55 -1.92 0.77
N GLY A 227 13.82 -2.25 0.61
CA GLY A 227 14.95 -1.35 0.83
C GLY A 227 15.14 -0.93 2.29
N ALA A 228 14.34 -0.01 2.78
CA ALA A 228 14.51 0.62 4.11
C ALA A 228 14.36 -0.36 5.31
N GLN A 229 13.71 -1.51 5.12
CA GLN A 229 13.56 -2.57 6.13
C GLN A 229 14.34 -3.85 5.76
N GLY A 230 15.19 -3.79 4.74
CA GLY A 230 16.08 -4.87 4.34
C GLY A 230 15.56 -5.82 3.28
N GLY A 231 14.30 -5.67 2.80
CA GLY A 231 13.76 -6.48 1.71
C GLY A 231 14.51 -6.22 0.39
N LYS A 232 14.95 -7.30 -0.26
CA LYS A 232 15.67 -7.28 -1.54
C LYS A 232 14.72 -7.64 -2.69
N ALA A 233 15.09 -7.32 -3.91
CA ALA A 233 14.28 -7.63 -5.09
C ALA A 233 14.05 -9.14 -5.27
N GLU A 234 15.06 -9.95 -4.98
CA GLU A 234 15.00 -11.42 -5.07
C GLU A 234 14.01 -12.01 -4.07
N ASP A 235 13.91 -11.42 -2.86
CA ASP A 235 12.99 -11.85 -1.81
C ASP A 235 11.55 -11.48 -2.22
N ILE A 236 11.37 -10.25 -2.72
CA ILE A 236 10.08 -9.73 -3.17
C ILE A 236 9.51 -10.50 -4.36
N ALA A 237 10.37 -10.89 -5.31
CA ALA A 237 9.94 -11.61 -6.51
C ALA A 237 9.17 -12.89 -6.18
N GLN A 238 9.46 -13.55 -5.06
CA GLN A 238 8.80 -14.79 -4.64
C GLN A 238 7.36 -14.58 -4.15
N TYR A 239 6.99 -13.34 -3.78
CA TYR A 239 5.61 -12.98 -3.43
C TYR A 239 4.76 -12.61 -4.65
N LEU A 240 5.38 -12.44 -5.82
CA LEU A 240 4.72 -12.05 -7.06
C LEU A 240 4.49 -13.24 -7.98
N THR A 241 3.49 -13.12 -8.84
CA THR A 241 3.21 -14.09 -9.89
C THR A 241 3.60 -13.48 -11.23
N LYS A 242 4.75 -13.86 -11.78
CA LYS A 242 5.30 -13.29 -13.04
C LYS A 242 5.40 -11.75 -13.00
N GLY A 243 5.78 -11.20 -11.85
CA GLY A 243 5.91 -9.74 -11.66
C GLY A 243 4.63 -9.00 -11.29
N ASN A 244 3.50 -9.68 -11.15
CA ASN A 244 2.20 -9.12 -10.76
C ASN A 244 1.59 -9.85 -9.56
N GLY A 245 0.33 -9.58 -9.20
CA GLY A 245 -0.36 -10.16 -8.04
C GLY A 245 0.04 -9.50 -6.71
N GLY A 246 0.78 -8.40 -6.77
CA GLY A 246 1.16 -7.60 -5.62
C GLY A 246 1.74 -6.24 -6.00
N VAL A 247 1.77 -5.33 -5.04
CA VAL A 247 2.47 -4.05 -5.11
C VAL A 247 3.47 -3.93 -3.98
N VAL A 248 4.64 -3.39 -4.28
CA VAL A 248 5.80 -3.33 -3.39
C VAL A 248 5.98 -1.90 -2.92
N ASN A 249 5.74 -1.67 -1.62
CA ASN A 249 5.79 -0.32 -1.07
C ASN A 249 7.21 0.10 -0.68
N SER A 250 7.63 1.25 -1.20
CA SER A 250 8.80 2.00 -0.74
C SER A 250 8.40 3.45 -0.48
N SER A 251 8.67 3.93 0.74
CA SER A 251 8.41 5.33 1.13
C SER A 251 9.74 6.09 1.24
N ARG A 252 10.50 5.93 2.32
CA ARG A 252 11.77 6.64 2.52
C ARG A 252 12.79 6.41 1.41
N GLY A 253 12.81 5.22 0.80
CA GLY A 253 13.70 4.93 -0.33
C GLY A 253 13.49 5.90 -1.48
N ILE A 254 12.23 6.19 -1.80
CA ILE A 254 11.81 7.07 -2.90
C ILE A 254 11.82 8.54 -2.46
N LEU A 255 11.17 8.88 -1.34
CA LEU A 255 11.02 10.26 -0.86
C LEU A 255 12.36 10.94 -0.55
N LEU A 256 13.36 10.18 -0.10
CA LEU A 256 14.68 10.67 0.28
C LEU A 256 15.77 10.27 -0.73
N ALA A 257 15.43 9.81 -1.92
CA ALA A 257 16.37 9.38 -2.95
C ALA A 257 17.36 10.51 -3.30
N TYR A 258 16.91 11.75 -3.32
CA TYR A 258 17.74 12.93 -3.61
C TYR A 258 18.92 13.09 -2.63
N LYS A 259 18.80 12.63 -1.37
CA LYS A 259 19.91 12.67 -0.40
C LYS A 259 21.08 11.76 -0.78
N LYS A 260 20.82 10.78 -1.66
CA LYS A 260 21.82 9.83 -2.17
C LYS A 260 22.28 10.19 -3.61
N GLN A 261 21.68 11.20 -4.24
CA GLN A 261 21.95 11.64 -5.60
C GLN A 261 22.27 13.16 -5.63
N PRO A 262 23.45 13.57 -5.13
CA PRO A 262 23.83 14.98 -5.07
C PRO A 262 23.73 15.66 -6.42
N GLY A 263 23.09 16.83 -6.48
CA GLY A 263 22.91 17.60 -7.71
C GLY A 263 21.71 17.22 -8.55
N THR A 264 20.96 16.16 -8.20
CA THR A 264 19.72 15.77 -8.85
C THR A 264 18.52 16.39 -8.11
N ALA A 265 17.55 16.91 -8.82
CA ALA A 265 16.31 17.41 -8.23
C ALA A 265 15.56 16.26 -7.51
N PHE A 266 14.86 16.58 -6.41
CA PHE A 266 14.28 15.55 -5.56
C PHE A 266 13.21 14.70 -6.28
N ASP A 267 12.45 15.30 -7.16
CA ASP A 267 11.43 14.64 -7.98
C ASP A 267 12.05 13.75 -9.07
N GLU A 268 13.13 14.19 -9.70
CA GLU A 268 13.93 13.38 -10.63
C GLU A 268 14.59 12.21 -9.91
N ALA A 269 15.17 12.45 -8.74
CA ALA A 269 15.77 11.37 -7.93
C ALA A 269 14.72 10.32 -7.51
N ALA A 270 13.50 10.75 -7.16
CA ALA A 270 12.40 9.86 -6.86
C ALA A 270 11.98 9.02 -8.07
N TYR A 271 11.91 9.62 -9.26
CA TYR A 271 11.65 8.89 -10.51
C TYR A 271 12.72 7.83 -10.78
N ASN A 272 14.00 8.20 -10.68
CA ASN A 272 15.12 7.29 -10.90
C ASN A 272 15.06 6.10 -9.93
N GLU A 273 14.75 6.35 -8.65
CA GLU A 273 14.60 5.29 -7.65
C GLU A 273 13.43 4.35 -7.97
N CYS A 274 12.29 4.88 -8.44
CA CYS A 274 11.16 4.06 -8.88
C CYS A 274 11.53 3.19 -10.08
N VAL A 275 12.27 3.71 -11.06
CA VAL A 275 12.76 2.95 -12.22
C VAL A 275 13.71 1.85 -11.78
N ASN A 276 14.71 2.17 -10.96
CA ASN A 276 15.67 1.21 -10.44
C ASN A 276 14.97 0.07 -9.67
N MET A 277 14.01 0.42 -8.81
CA MET A 277 13.22 -0.56 -8.06
C MET A 277 12.41 -1.47 -9.00
N LYS A 278 11.72 -0.90 -9.98
CA LYS A 278 10.96 -1.63 -10.99
C LYS A 278 11.84 -2.63 -11.76
N GLU A 279 12.98 -2.17 -12.26
CA GLU A 279 13.91 -2.98 -13.06
C GLU A 279 14.53 -4.10 -12.21
N ALA A 280 14.93 -3.82 -10.97
CA ALA A 280 15.45 -4.83 -10.05
C ALA A 280 14.42 -5.93 -9.77
N ILE A 281 13.17 -5.57 -9.49
CA ILE A 281 12.09 -6.54 -9.25
C ILE A 281 11.78 -7.33 -10.53
N ALA A 282 11.70 -6.68 -11.68
CA ALA A 282 11.45 -7.35 -12.96
C ALA A 282 12.56 -8.35 -13.31
N HIS A 283 13.82 -7.96 -13.10
CA HIS A 283 14.97 -8.85 -13.28
C HIS A 283 14.88 -10.07 -12.34
N ALA A 284 14.64 -9.84 -11.06
CA ALA A 284 14.50 -10.93 -10.09
C ALA A 284 13.36 -11.91 -10.45
N CYS A 285 12.20 -11.37 -10.89
CA CYS A 285 11.08 -12.21 -11.36
C CYS A 285 11.42 -13.03 -12.62
N SER A 286 12.32 -12.55 -13.48
CA SER A 286 12.73 -13.28 -14.69
C SER A 286 13.64 -14.47 -14.43
N LEU A 287 14.19 -14.57 -13.22
CA LEU A 287 15.08 -15.64 -12.78
C LEU A 287 14.30 -16.79 -12.07
N LEU A 288 13.02 -16.60 -11.75
CA LEU A 288 12.12 -17.61 -11.16
C LEU A 288 11.36 -18.39 -12.22
#